data_3ab99b1d482cb83d13f85af4854051e9
#
_entry.id   3ab99b1d482cb83d13f85af4854051e9
#
_cell.length_a   1.000
_cell.length_b   1.000
_cell.length_c   1.000
_cell.angle_alpha   90.00
_cell.angle_beta   90.00
_cell.angle_gamma   90.00
#
_symmetry.space_group_name_H-M   'P 1'
#
loop_
_entity.id
_entity.type
_entity.pdbx_description
1 polymer ?
#
loop_
_entity_poly.entity_id
_entity_poly.type
_entity_poly.pdbx_seq_one_letter_code
_entity_poly.pdbx_strand_id
1 'polypeptide(L)'
;VSAIFGLVASILIIWTGDGSAYQVAQKQPMKLAAMEGLYEGGNGVGLVGIGILNPAKTSYLDNQNAFIFDIKFPKLLSFLAERDMNAYVPGIVNLIEGGYTTNKGTVALSAKEKIEKGKTAIKALADYRKAVKDKDTAAAAQYRVTLEENFPYFGYGYIKDPAELIPHVGLTFYSFRVMVILGCFFILLFIITLIWDKKGKIANTRWLQYVGLWSIPLGYIAGQAGWIVAEVGRQ
;
A
#
# COMPACT_ATOMS: atom_id res chain seq x y z
N VAL A 1 -14.28 30.28 9.74
CA VAL A 1 -13.68 29.36 10.75
C VAL A 1 -13.65 27.92 10.24
N SER A 2 -14.79 27.32 9.82
CA SER A 2 -14.86 25.90 9.41
C SER A 2 -13.94 25.54 8.25
N ALA A 3 -13.83 26.42 7.23
CA ALA A 3 -12.94 26.18 6.08
C ALA A 3 -11.44 26.21 6.47
N ILE A 4 -11.06 27.03 7.46
CA ILE A 4 -9.69 27.05 8.00
C ILE A 4 -9.42 25.73 8.71
N PHE A 5 -10.34 25.31 9.56
CA PHE A 5 -10.21 24.03 10.27
C PHE A 5 -10.12 22.86 9.30
N GLY A 6 -10.99 22.82 8.28
CA GLY A 6 -10.97 21.80 7.25
C GLY A 6 -9.66 21.76 6.46
N LEU A 7 -9.10 22.92 6.11
CA LEU A 7 -7.81 23.00 5.41
C LEU A 7 -6.65 22.49 6.29
N VAL A 8 -6.59 22.93 7.55
CA VAL A 8 -5.56 22.47 8.51
C VAL A 8 -5.66 20.97 8.73
N ALA A 9 -6.87 20.44 8.97
CA ALA A 9 -7.10 19.01 9.12
C ALA A 9 -6.67 18.22 7.88
N SER A 10 -6.99 18.72 6.67
CA SER A 10 -6.57 18.06 5.41
C SER A 10 -5.04 18.02 5.26
N ILE A 11 -4.33 19.08 5.61
CA ILE A 11 -2.85 19.13 5.59
C ILE A 11 -2.28 18.11 6.58
N LEU A 12 -2.83 18.03 7.79
CA LEU A 12 -2.39 17.08 8.81
C LEU A 12 -2.62 15.63 8.36
N ILE A 13 -3.76 15.34 7.70
CA ILE A 13 -4.05 14.02 7.14
C ILE A 13 -3.04 13.65 6.04
N ILE A 14 -2.66 14.58 5.17
CA ILE A 14 -1.63 14.33 4.16
C ILE A 14 -0.28 14.02 4.81
N TRP A 15 0.11 14.80 5.80
CA TRP A 15 1.38 14.58 6.48
C TRP A 15 1.45 13.22 7.19
N THR A 16 0.41 12.87 7.94
CA THR A 16 0.31 11.55 8.59
C THR A 16 0.17 10.42 7.57
N GLY A 17 -0.54 10.67 6.46
CA GLY A 17 -0.72 9.74 5.35
C GLY A 17 0.60 9.43 4.63
N ASP A 18 1.46 10.43 4.42
CA ASP A 18 2.79 10.23 3.84
C ASP A 18 3.66 9.31 4.70
N GLY A 19 3.67 9.53 6.03
CA GLY A 19 4.36 8.64 6.96
C GLY A 19 3.82 7.20 6.92
N SER A 20 2.50 7.05 6.82
CA SER A 20 1.86 5.74 6.68
C SER A 20 2.20 5.06 5.35
N ALA A 21 2.22 5.81 4.24
CA ALA A 21 2.60 5.30 2.92
C ALA A 21 4.06 4.80 2.90
N TYR A 22 4.98 5.53 3.53
CA TYR A 22 6.36 5.10 3.71
C TYR A 22 6.45 3.78 4.50
N GLN A 23 5.69 3.64 5.59
CA GLN A 23 5.65 2.39 6.36
C GLN A 23 5.06 1.22 5.54
N VAL A 24 4.05 1.49 4.72
CA VAL A 24 3.49 0.47 3.80
C VAL A 24 4.54 0.02 2.79
N ALA A 25 5.31 0.94 2.21
CA ALA A 25 6.40 0.60 1.30
C ALA A 25 7.43 -0.35 1.95
N GLN A 26 7.80 -0.08 3.20
CA GLN A 26 8.80 -0.87 3.93
C GLN A 26 8.30 -2.22 4.47
N LYS A 27 7.03 -2.28 4.91
CA LYS A 27 6.49 -3.44 5.62
C LYS A 27 5.51 -4.28 4.80
N GLN A 28 4.85 -3.67 3.83
CA GLN A 28 3.82 -4.29 3.00
C GLN A 28 4.02 -3.93 1.50
N PRO A 29 5.19 -4.26 0.91
CA PRO A 29 5.50 -3.86 -0.47
C PRO A 29 4.51 -4.42 -1.49
N MET A 30 3.92 -5.59 -1.25
CA MET A 30 2.88 -6.17 -2.11
C MET A 30 1.63 -5.29 -2.16
N LYS A 31 1.23 -4.73 -1.01
CA LYS A 31 0.13 -3.77 -0.93
C LYS A 31 0.44 -2.50 -1.73
N LEU A 32 1.65 -1.95 -1.59
CA LEU A 32 2.07 -0.80 -2.38
C LEU A 32 2.01 -1.10 -3.88
N ALA A 33 2.57 -2.23 -4.30
CA ALA A 33 2.56 -2.65 -5.70
C ALA A 33 1.13 -2.80 -6.25
N ALA A 34 0.20 -3.35 -5.47
CA ALA A 34 -1.21 -3.46 -5.85
C ALA A 34 -1.92 -2.11 -5.90
N MET A 35 -1.67 -1.20 -4.94
CA MET A 35 -2.22 0.17 -4.93
C MET A 35 -1.79 0.97 -6.16
N GLU A 36 -0.59 0.71 -6.66
CA GLU A 36 -0.01 1.40 -7.81
C GLU A 36 -0.25 0.66 -9.13
N GLY A 37 -0.81 -0.56 -9.10
CA GLY A 37 -0.92 -1.41 -10.29
C GLY A 37 0.46 -1.75 -10.88
N LEU A 38 1.49 -1.78 -10.02
CA LEU A 38 2.88 -2.00 -10.41
C LEU A 38 3.16 -3.50 -10.49
N TYR A 39 3.08 -4.06 -11.68
CA TYR A 39 3.41 -5.48 -11.88
C TYR A 39 4.90 -5.72 -11.94
N GLU A 40 5.63 -4.89 -12.67
CA GLU A 40 7.08 -4.95 -12.78
C GLU A 40 7.72 -3.74 -12.09
N GLY A 41 8.68 -4.00 -11.24
CA GLY A 41 9.43 -2.97 -10.51
C GLY A 41 10.59 -2.40 -11.31
N GLY A 42 11.22 -1.40 -10.74
CA GLY A 42 12.38 -0.75 -11.37
C GLY A 42 12.98 0.36 -10.51
N ASN A 43 14.01 0.98 -11.06
CA ASN A 43 14.62 2.18 -10.49
C ASN A 43 13.88 3.43 -10.99
N GLY A 44 13.65 4.39 -10.11
CA GLY A 44 13.00 5.65 -10.48
C GLY A 44 11.59 5.48 -11.03
N VAL A 45 10.78 4.63 -10.40
CA VAL A 45 9.40 4.35 -10.82
C VAL A 45 8.52 5.58 -10.67
N GLY A 46 7.73 5.86 -11.70
CA GLY A 46 6.74 6.94 -11.69
C GLY A 46 5.48 6.58 -10.90
N LEU A 47 4.90 7.57 -10.24
CA LEU A 47 3.58 7.46 -9.61
C LEU A 47 2.49 7.60 -10.66
N VAL A 48 1.57 6.65 -10.74
CA VAL A 48 0.40 6.76 -11.61
C VAL A 48 -0.60 7.72 -10.96
N GLY A 49 -0.78 8.91 -11.52
CA GLY A 49 -1.79 9.87 -11.06
C GLY A 49 -3.19 9.46 -11.48
N ILE A 50 -3.38 9.24 -12.78
CA ILE A 50 -4.62 8.75 -13.39
C ILE A 50 -4.28 7.54 -14.24
N GLY A 51 -5.04 6.47 -14.14
CA GLY A 51 -4.83 5.26 -14.93
C GLY A 51 -6.08 4.42 -15.06
N ILE A 52 -6.19 3.72 -16.17
CA ILE A 52 -7.22 2.73 -16.44
C ILE A 52 -6.52 1.37 -16.55
N LEU A 53 -6.79 0.50 -15.59
CA LEU A 53 -6.24 -0.85 -15.59
C LEU A 53 -6.77 -1.63 -16.80
N ASN A 54 -5.91 -2.48 -17.35
CA ASN A 54 -6.27 -3.35 -18.45
C ASN A 54 -7.05 -4.58 -17.93
N PRO A 55 -8.34 -4.74 -18.28
CA PRO A 55 -9.14 -5.86 -17.84
C PRO A 55 -8.68 -7.21 -18.44
N ALA A 56 -7.89 -7.18 -19.52
CA ALA A 56 -7.30 -8.39 -20.11
C ALA A 56 -6.14 -8.95 -19.27
N LYS A 57 -5.56 -8.14 -18.35
CA LYS A 57 -4.53 -8.61 -17.43
C LYS A 57 -5.17 -9.33 -16.24
N THR A 58 -5.34 -10.64 -16.39
CA THR A 58 -6.00 -11.49 -15.38
C THR A 58 -5.03 -12.17 -14.42
N SER A 59 -3.76 -12.29 -14.81
CA SER A 59 -2.71 -12.89 -13.99
C SER A 59 -1.46 -12.02 -13.96
N TYR A 60 -0.67 -12.15 -12.90
CA TYR A 60 0.64 -11.50 -12.81
C TYR A 60 1.66 -12.10 -13.80
N LEU A 61 1.42 -13.32 -14.29
CA LEU A 61 2.27 -14.04 -15.25
C LEU A 61 1.95 -13.71 -16.71
N ASP A 62 0.82 -13.07 -17.02
CA ASP A 62 0.50 -12.75 -18.40
C ASP A 62 1.34 -11.57 -18.92
N ASN A 63 1.64 -11.56 -20.21
CA ASN A 63 2.43 -10.52 -20.89
C ASN A 63 1.60 -9.29 -21.26
N GLN A 64 0.39 -9.14 -20.72
CA GLN A 64 -0.47 -7.98 -20.99
C GLN A 64 0.01 -6.76 -20.24
N ASN A 65 -0.10 -5.59 -20.87
CA ASN A 65 0.18 -4.32 -20.20
C ASN A 65 -0.75 -4.13 -18.99
N ALA A 66 -0.23 -3.59 -17.90
CA ALA A 66 -1.00 -3.30 -16.69
C ALA A 66 -2.10 -2.26 -16.92
N PHE A 67 -1.85 -1.31 -17.82
CA PHE A 67 -2.75 -0.19 -18.11
C PHE A 67 -3.11 -0.13 -19.59
N ILE A 68 -4.35 0.27 -19.88
CA ILE A 68 -4.77 0.73 -21.21
C ILE A 68 -4.31 2.17 -21.43
N PHE A 69 -4.42 2.99 -20.39
CA PHE A 69 -4.03 4.39 -20.36
C PHE A 69 -3.52 4.74 -18.98
N ASP A 70 -2.43 5.50 -18.92
CA ASP A 70 -1.91 6.03 -17.65
C ASP A 70 -1.18 7.37 -17.86
N ILE A 71 -1.28 8.22 -16.84
CA ILE A 71 -0.50 9.45 -16.69
C ILE A 71 0.36 9.27 -15.46
N LYS A 72 1.69 9.23 -15.66
CA LYS A 72 2.67 9.03 -14.59
C LYS A 72 3.45 10.30 -14.29
N PHE A 73 3.65 10.55 -13.00
CA PHE A 73 4.64 11.53 -12.54
C PHE A 73 5.99 10.80 -12.37
N PRO A 74 7.00 11.13 -13.19
CA PRO A 74 8.27 10.40 -13.20
C PRO A 74 8.94 10.41 -11.83
N LYS A 75 9.53 9.27 -11.42
CA LYS A 75 10.33 9.10 -10.19
C LYS A 75 9.58 9.34 -8.86
N LEU A 76 8.34 9.79 -8.91
CA LEU A 76 7.62 10.21 -7.71
C LEU A 76 7.29 9.02 -6.79
N LEU A 77 6.99 7.83 -7.35
CA LEU A 77 6.73 6.64 -6.53
C LEU A 77 7.97 6.20 -5.78
N SER A 78 9.14 6.16 -6.45
CA SER A 78 10.42 5.85 -5.79
C SER A 78 10.73 6.82 -4.65
N PHE A 79 10.51 8.12 -4.88
CA PHE A 79 10.71 9.13 -3.83
C PHE A 79 9.76 8.94 -2.64
N LEU A 80 8.47 8.66 -2.87
CA LEU A 80 7.51 8.46 -1.78
C LEU A 80 7.78 7.17 -1.01
N ALA A 81 8.19 6.10 -1.71
CA ALA A 81 8.44 4.80 -1.10
C ALA A 81 9.76 4.71 -0.32
N GLU A 82 10.83 5.37 -0.81
CA GLU A 82 12.19 5.17 -0.29
C GLU A 82 12.93 6.48 0.03
N ARG A 83 12.29 7.65 -0.18
CA ARG A 83 12.89 8.98 -0.02
C ARG A 83 14.08 9.24 -0.97
N ASP A 84 14.20 8.43 -2.01
CA ASP A 84 15.19 8.57 -3.09
C ASP A 84 14.50 8.42 -4.45
N MET A 85 14.73 9.38 -5.34
CA MET A 85 14.11 9.40 -6.68
C MET A 85 14.60 8.27 -7.60
N ASN A 86 15.73 7.66 -7.29
CA ASN A 86 16.33 6.59 -8.09
C ASN A 86 16.26 5.23 -7.40
N ALA A 87 15.64 5.15 -6.22
CA ALA A 87 15.49 3.91 -5.48
C ALA A 87 14.68 2.87 -6.28
N TYR A 88 15.02 1.61 -6.06
CA TYR A 88 14.31 0.49 -6.64
C TYR A 88 12.99 0.25 -5.89
N VAL A 89 11.89 0.19 -6.62
CA VAL A 89 10.57 -0.20 -6.08
C VAL A 89 10.15 -1.50 -6.73
N PRO A 90 9.97 -2.60 -5.94
CA PRO A 90 9.59 -3.89 -6.48
C PRO A 90 8.12 -3.90 -6.91
N GLY A 91 7.84 -4.53 -8.07
CA GLY A 91 6.50 -4.84 -8.53
C GLY A 91 6.00 -6.19 -8.01
N ILE A 92 4.75 -6.53 -8.34
CA ILE A 92 4.10 -7.79 -7.93
C ILE A 92 4.92 -9.00 -8.35
N VAL A 93 5.38 -9.04 -9.61
CA VAL A 93 6.20 -10.15 -10.16
C VAL A 93 7.49 -10.30 -9.36
N ASN A 94 8.21 -9.19 -9.14
CA ASN A 94 9.48 -9.21 -8.39
C ASN A 94 9.30 -9.69 -6.95
N LEU A 95 8.19 -9.32 -6.31
CA LEU A 95 7.88 -9.75 -4.94
C LEU A 95 7.53 -11.23 -4.82
N ILE A 96 6.96 -11.81 -5.89
CA ILE A 96 6.66 -13.23 -5.97
C ILE A 96 7.90 -14.05 -6.35
N GLU A 97 8.64 -13.64 -7.38
CA GLU A 97 9.79 -14.37 -7.89
C GLU A 97 11.04 -14.18 -7.03
N GLY A 98 11.17 -13.04 -6.36
CA GLY A 98 12.37 -12.71 -5.59
C GLY A 98 13.59 -12.41 -6.48
N GLY A 99 14.80 -12.56 -5.94
CA GLY A 99 16.05 -12.43 -6.68
C GLY A 99 16.50 -11.00 -6.98
N TYR A 100 15.69 -9.98 -6.71
CA TYR A 100 16.09 -8.58 -6.86
C TYR A 100 16.90 -8.10 -5.64
N THR A 101 17.79 -7.14 -5.87
CA THR A 101 18.55 -6.50 -4.79
C THR A 101 17.70 -5.39 -4.16
N THR A 102 17.45 -5.48 -2.87
CA THR A 102 16.76 -4.42 -2.11
C THR A 102 17.64 -3.18 -1.98
N ASN A 103 17.05 -2.03 -1.69
CA ASN A 103 17.82 -0.79 -1.44
C ASN A 103 18.78 -0.90 -0.22
N LYS A 104 18.65 -1.96 0.58
CA LYS A 104 19.56 -2.29 1.70
C LYS A 104 20.72 -3.20 1.29
N GLY A 105 20.85 -3.53 0.00
CA GLY A 105 21.91 -4.40 -0.53
C GLY A 105 21.70 -5.91 -0.29
N THR A 106 20.55 -6.34 0.21
CA THR A 106 20.20 -7.74 0.40
C THR A 106 19.41 -8.27 -0.78
N VAL A 107 19.63 -9.55 -1.14
CA VAL A 107 18.81 -10.21 -2.15
C VAL A 107 17.47 -10.63 -1.54
N ALA A 108 16.38 -10.26 -2.19
CA ALA A 108 15.04 -10.58 -1.74
C ALA A 108 14.71 -12.06 -1.99
N LEU A 109 14.18 -12.73 -0.98
CA LEU A 109 13.69 -14.09 -1.10
C LEU A 109 12.40 -14.13 -1.92
N SER A 110 12.22 -15.20 -2.70
CA SER A 110 10.97 -15.49 -3.39
C SER A 110 9.82 -15.76 -2.41
N ALA A 111 8.58 -15.61 -2.88
CA ALA A 111 7.41 -15.95 -2.08
C ALA A 111 7.41 -17.44 -1.66
N LYS A 112 7.87 -18.33 -2.56
CA LYS A 112 7.99 -19.77 -2.26
C LYS A 112 8.96 -20.02 -1.12
N GLU A 113 10.15 -19.42 -1.15
CA GLU A 113 11.13 -19.56 -0.07
C GLU A 113 10.61 -19.01 1.26
N LYS A 114 9.90 -17.88 1.24
CA LYS A 114 9.25 -17.32 2.45
C LYS A 114 8.19 -18.27 3.01
N ILE A 115 7.38 -18.90 2.15
CA ILE A 115 6.38 -19.90 2.54
C ILE A 115 7.03 -21.11 3.18
N GLU A 116 8.12 -21.65 2.61
CA GLU A 116 8.85 -22.80 3.17
C GLU A 116 9.47 -22.47 4.52
N LYS A 117 10.11 -21.30 4.65
CA LYS A 117 10.63 -20.83 5.95
C LYS A 117 9.50 -20.65 6.97
N GLY A 118 8.35 -20.14 6.55
CA GLY A 118 7.17 -20.00 7.40
C GLY A 118 6.65 -21.36 7.89
N LYS A 119 6.56 -22.38 7.04
CA LYS A 119 6.20 -23.74 7.41
C LYS A 119 7.20 -24.34 8.40
N THR A 120 8.49 -24.09 8.18
CA THR A 120 9.56 -24.50 9.11
C THR A 120 9.39 -23.84 10.48
N ALA A 121 9.05 -22.54 10.52
CA ALA A 121 8.81 -21.84 11.78
C ALA A 121 7.59 -22.40 12.53
N ILE A 122 6.48 -22.69 11.82
CA ILE A 122 5.27 -23.30 12.42
C ILE A 122 5.61 -24.67 13.03
N LYS A 123 6.34 -25.51 12.30
CA LYS A 123 6.77 -26.82 12.80
C LYS A 123 7.70 -26.68 14.01
N ALA A 124 8.70 -25.81 13.92
CA ALA A 124 9.63 -25.55 15.02
C ALA A 124 8.89 -25.08 16.30
N LEU A 125 7.84 -24.25 16.16
CA LEU A 125 7.02 -23.84 17.30
C LEU A 125 6.26 -25.01 17.92
N ALA A 126 5.71 -25.91 17.11
CA ALA A 126 5.01 -27.10 17.61
C ALA A 126 5.96 -28.04 18.35
N ASP A 127 7.14 -28.30 17.76
CA ASP A 127 8.17 -29.17 18.36
C ASP A 127 8.77 -28.55 19.64
N TYR A 128 8.98 -27.22 19.66
CA TYR A 128 9.39 -26.47 20.84
C TYR A 128 8.39 -26.65 22.00
N ARG A 129 7.09 -26.45 21.72
CA ARG A 129 6.04 -26.62 22.74
C ARG A 129 5.98 -28.03 23.28
N LYS A 130 6.21 -29.04 22.44
CA LYS A 130 6.28 -30.43 22.84
C LYS A 130 7.50 -30.70 23.74
N ALA A 131 8.69 -30.26 23.32
CA ALA A 131 9.92 -30.44 24.11
C ALA A 131 9.86 -29.77 25.49
N VAL A 132 9.24 -28.56 25.57
CA VAL A 132 8.99 -27.86 26.84
C VAL A 132 8.06 -28.70 27.74
N LYS A 133 6.98 -29.28 27.17
CA LYS A 133 6.07 -30.16 27.93
C LYS A 133 6.75 -31.43 28.45
N ASP A 134 7.62 -32.02 27.64
CA ASP A 134 8.36 -33.23 27.95
C ASP A 134 9.60 -32.94 28.82
N LYS A 135 9.83 -31.65 29.20
CA LYS A 135 10.97 -31.16 30.01
C LYS A 135 12.35 -31.42 29.37
N ASP A 136 12.40 -31.62 28.06
CA ASP A 136 13.65 -31.74 27.31
C ASP A 136 14.19 -30.34 26.97
N THR A 137 15.08 -29.87 27.86
CA THR A 137 15.67 -28.51 27.73
C THR A 137 16.64 -28.42 26.56
N ALA A 138 17.32 -29.51 26.17
CA ALA A 138 18.26 -29.48 25.04
C ALA A 138 17.53 -29.40 23.71
N ALA A 139 16.52 -30.24 23.50
CA ALA A 139 15.68 -30.17 22.30
C ALA A 139 14.90 -28.82 22.19
N ALA A 140 14.39 -28.34 23.33
CA ALA A 140 13.71 -27.04 23.37
C ALA A 140 14.64 -25.90 22.95
N ALA A 141 15.90 -25.87 23.39
CA ALA A 141 16.86 -24.85 22.97
C ALA A 141 17.13 -24.88 21.45
N GLN A 142 17.29 -26.08 20.87
CA GLN A 142 17.52 -26.25 19.44
C GLN A 142 16.30 -25.76 18.60
N TYR A 143 15.09 -26.17 18.97
CA TYR A 143 13.88 -25.75 18.27
C TYR A 143 13.63 -24.24 18.39
N ARG A 144 14.03 -23.64 19.52
CA ARG A 144 13.96 -22.19 19.71
C ARG A 144 14.85 -21.44 18.73
N VAL A 145 16.08 -21.87 18.51
CA VAL A 145 16.97 -21.24 17.50
C VAL A 145 16.38 -21.32 16.13
N THR A 146 15.89 -22.51 15.70
CA THR A 146 15.23 -22.66 14.39
C THR A 146 13.99 -21.78 14.26
N LEU A 147 13.22 -21.64 15.33
CA LEU A 147 12.05 -20.77 15.35
C LEU A 147 12.45 -19.31 15.21
N GLU A 148 13.43 -18.82 15.97
CA GLU A 148 13.89 -17.42 15.95
C GLU A 148 14.43 -17.03 14.57
N GLU A 149 15.20 -17.90 13.90
CA GLU A 149 15.71 -17.68 12.55
C GLU A 149 14.61 -17.54 11.48
N ASN A 150 13.53 -18.31 11.61
CA ASN A 150 12.46 -18.35 10.60
C ASN A 150 11.20 -17.57 11.02
N PHE A 151 11.18 -17.01 12.23
CA PHE A 151 10.04 -16.31 12.80
C PHE A 151 9.55 -15.11 11.95
N PRO A 152 10.43 -14.31 11.29
CA PRO A 152 9.99 -13.24 10.40
C PRO A 152 9.07 -13.70 9.26
N TYR A 153 9.12 -15.00 8.93
CA TYR A 153 8.33 -15.61 7.85
C TYR A 153 7.14 -16.42 8.37
N PHE A 154 6.89 -16.43 9.68
CA PHE A 154 5.90 -17.31 10.31
C PHE A 154 4.50 -17.20 9.66
N GLY A 155 4.04 -15.98 9.35
CA GLY A 155 2.75 -15.73 8.70
C GLY A 155 2.64 -16.36 7.31
N TYR A 156 3.74 -16.41 6.56
CA TYR A 156 3.75 -17.04 5.23
C TYR A 156 3.51 -18.54 5.25
N GLY A 157 3.77 -19.20 6.38
CA GLY A 157 3.59 -20.65 6.50
C GLY A 157 2.14 -21.14 6.40
N TYR A 158 1.16 -20.24 6.52
CA TYR A 158 -0.26 -20.55 6.35
C TYR A 158 -0.73 -20.42 4.89
N ILE A 159 0.08 -19.86 4.01
CA ILE A 159 -0.23 -19.61 2.61
C ILE A 159 0.08 -20.87 1.80
N LYS A 160 -0.82 -21.25 0.91
CA LYS A 160 -0.68 -22.43 0.06
C LYS A 160 -0.05 -22.09 -1.29
N ASP A 161 -0.50 -21.01 -1.91
CA ASP A 161 -0.05 -20.56 -3.23
C ASP A 161 0.51 -19.13 -3.13
N PRO A 162 1.70 -18.86 -3.69
CA PRO A 162 2.23 -17.50 -3.80
C PRO A 162 1.25 -16.47 -4.38
N ALA A 163 0.34 -16.88 -5.27
CA ALA A 163 -0.69 -16.02 -5.83
C ALA A 163 -1.67 -15.46 -4.77
N GLU A 164 -1.87 -16.16 -3.65
CA GLU A 164 -2.72 -15.71 -2.54
C GLU A 164 -2.16 -14.44 -1.85
N LEU A 165 -0.87 -14.16 -2.05
CA LEU A 165 -0.24 -12.94 -1.54
C LEU A 165 -0.63 -11.69 -2.32
N ILE A 166 -1.24 -11.83 -3.49
CA ILE A 166 -1.60 -10.70 -4.35
C ILE A 166 -3.00 -10.22 -3.97
N PRO A 167 -3.16 -9.01 -3.41
CA PRO A 167 -4.47 -8.45 -3.13
C PRO A 167 -5.22 -8.17 -4.43
N HIS A 168 -6.53 -7.94 -4.35
CA HIS A 168 -7.33 -7.59 -5.51
C HIS A 168 -6.88 -6.23 -6.09
N VAL A 169 -5.97 -6.28 -7.09
CA VAL A 169 -5.29 -5.10 -7.65
C VAL A 169 -6.28 -4.02 -8.09
N GLY A 170 -7.33 -4.38 -8.85
CA GLY A 170 -8.31 -3.41 -9.35
C GLY A 170 -9.01 -2.65 -8.23
N LEU A 171 -9.49 -3.36 -7.21
CA LEU A 171 -10.19 -2.75 -6.10
C LEU A 171 -9.26 -1.85 -5.28
N THR A 172 -8.05 -2.32 -4.98
CA THR A 172 -7.05 -1.56 -4.22
C THR A 172 -6.60 -0.31 -4.98
N PHE A 173 -6.33 -0.45 -6.30
CA PHE A 173 -5.90 0.64 -7.16
C PHE A 173 -6.96 1.76 -7.27
N TYR A 174 -8.19 1.42 -7.63
CA TYR A 174 -9.23 2.44 -7.81
C TYR A 174 -9.67 3.08 -6.50
N SER A 175 -9.78 2.31 -5.42
CA SER A 175 -10.11 2.87 -4.11
C SER A 175 -9.05 3.86 -3.64
N PHE A 176 -7.77 3.58 -3.85
CA PHE A 176 -6.69 4.50 -3.54
C PHE A 176 -6.80 5.81 -4.34
N ARG A 177 -7.06 5.73 -5.66
CA ARG A 177 -7.24 6.92 -6.51
C ARG A 177 -8.44 7.75 -6.10
N VAL A 178 -9.58 7.13 -5.81
CA VAL A 178 -10.78 7.83 -5.31
C VAL A 178 -10.44 8.59 -4.02
N MET A 179 -9.77 7.94 -3.07
CA MET A 179 -9.36 8.58 -1.81
C MET A 179 -8.47 9.80 -2.05
N VAL A 180 -7.43 9.67 -2.90
CA VAL A 180 -6.47 10.75 -3.18
C VAL A 180 -7.14 11.90 -3.94
N ILE A 181 -7.92 11.61 -4.97
CA ILE A 181 -8.63 12.63 -5.77
C ILE A 181 -9.59 13.43 -4.89
N LEU A 182 -10.36 12.76 -4.04
CA LEU A 182 -11.26 13.43 -3.11
C LEU A 182 -10.50 14.25 -2.06
N GLY A 183 -9.36 13.76 -1.58
CA GLY A 183 -8.48 14.53 -0.69
C GLY A 183 -8.00 15.83 -1.33
N CYS A 184 -7.50 15.77 -2.56
CA CYS A 184 -7.11 16.96 -3.33
C CYS A 184 -8.30 17.90 -3.58
N PHE A 185 -9.47 17.35 -3.92
CA PHE A 185 -10.70 18.11 -4.08
C PHE A 185 -11.07 18.91 -2.84
N PHE A 186 -11.01 18.30 -1.65
CA PHE A 186 -11.33 19.01 -0.39
C PHE A 186 -10.37 20.16 -0.10
N ILE A 187 -9.08 19.97 -0.35
CA ILE A 187 -8.10 21.05 -0.19
C ILE A 187 -8.43 22.23 -1.09
N LEU A 188 -8.68 21.95 -2.37
CA LEU A 188 -9.06 22.98 -3.33
C LEU A 188 -10.36 23.68 -2.93
N LEU A 189 -11.37 22.93 -2.48
CA LEU A 189 -12.64 23.47 -2.02
C LEU A 189 -12.45 24.42 -0.84
N PHE A 190 -11.64 24.03 0.17
CA PHE A 190 -11.38 24.89 1.32
C PHE A 190 -10.60 26.14 0.93
N ILE A 191 -9.59 26.03 0.07
CA ILE A 191 -8.83 27.19 -0.43
C ILE A 191 -9.75 28.16 -1.18
N ILE A 192 -10.56 27.66 -2.11
CA ILE A 192 -11.52 28.48 -2.87
C ILE A 192 -12.50 29.15 -1.90
N THR A 193 -13.05 28.42 -0.95
CA THR A 193 -13.98 28.93 0.04
C THR A 193 -13.35 30.09 0.83
N LEU A 194 -12.10 29.97 1.28
CA LEU A 194 -11.37 31.00 2.01
C LEU A 194 -11.11 32.24 1.15
N ILE A 195 -10.79 32.06 -0.14
CA ILE A 195 -10.57 33.20 -1.05
C ILE A 195 -11.89 33.97 -1.28
N TRP A 196 -13.01 33.26 -1.46
CA TRP A 196 -14.33 33.87 -1.66
C TRP A 196 -14.86 34.53 -0.39
N ASP A 197 -14.56 33.97 0.78
CA ASP A 197 -14.90 34.54 2.08
C ASP A 197 -14.21 35.91 2.28
N LYS A 198 -12.89 35.97 2.07
CA LYS A 198 -12.13 37.22 2.12
C LYS A 198 -12.64 38.31 1.16
N LYS A 199 -13.23 37.90 0.03
CA LYS A 199 -13.83 38.81 -0.93
C LYS A 199 -15.29 39.20 -0.59
N GLY A 200 -15.87 38.67 0.49
CA GLY A 200 -17.27 38.87 0.87
C GLY A 200 -18.28 38.31 -0.13
N LYS A 201 -17.88 37.36 -0.99
CA LYS A 201 -18.70 36.90 -2.11
C LYS A 201 -19.39 35.55 -1.88
N ILE A 202 -19.16 34.87 -0.75
CA ILE A 202 -19.73 33.54 -0.48
C ILE A 202 -21.26 33.55 -0.59
N ALA A 203 -21.92 34.53 0.06
CA ALA A 203 -23.37 34.59 0.09
C ALA A 203 -24.01 34.71 -1.33
N ASN A 204 -23.29 35.34 -2.26
CA ASN A 204 -23.74 35.54 -3.61
C ASN A 204 -23.29 34.48 -4.62
N THR A 205 -22.47 33.49 -4.16
CA THR A 205 -21.88 32.47 -5.05
C THR A 205 -22.58 31.13 -4.86
N ARG A 206 -23.76 30.99 -5.51
CA ARG A 206 -24.63 29.81 -5.37
C ARG A 206 -23.92 28.51 -5.74
N TRP A 207 -23.11 28.49 -6.82
CA TRP A 207 -22.39 27.26 -7.21
C TRP A 207 -21.49 26.72 -6.10
N LEU A 208 -20.77 27.59 -5.38
CA LEU A 208 -19.89 27.18 -4.30
C LEU A 208 -20.68 26.60 -3.12
N GLN A 209 -21.87 27.15 -2.84
CA GLN A 209 -22.77 26.62 -1.83
C GLN A 209 -23.29 25.22 -2.19
N TYR A 210 -23.66 24.99 -3.46
CA TYR A 210 -24.06 23.69 -3.95
C TYR A 210 -22.91 22.68 -3.91
N VAL A 211 -21.71 23.06 -4.36
CA VAL A 211 -20.52 22.20 -4.26
C VAL A 211 -20.23 21.85 -2.81
N GLY A 212 -20.30 22.83 -1.89
CA GLY A 212 -20.15 22.60 -0.45
C GLY A 212 -21.16 21.60 0.10
N LEU A 213 -22.44 21.72 -0.28
CA LEU A 213 -23.49 20.80 0.14
C LEU A 213 -23.25 19.38 -0.39
N TRP A 214 -22.97 19.24 -1.68
CA TRP A 214 -22.73 17.93 -2.31
C TRP A 214 -21.38 17.32 -1.95
N SER A 215 -20.48 18.07 -1.34
CA SER A 215 -19.20 17.55 -0.86
C SER A 215 -19.33 16.73 0.44
N ILE A 216 -20.44 16.86 1.20
CA ILE A 216 -20.66 16.13 2.44
C ILE A 216 -20.57 14.62 2.24
N PRO A 217 -21.32 13.97 1.32
CA PRO A 217 -21.22 12.54 1.09
C PRO A 217 -19.85 12.11 0.53
N LEU A 218 -19.14 13.01 -0.16
CA LEU A 218 -17.81 12.69 -0.71
C LEU A 218 -16.76 12.45 0.39
N GLY A 219 -16.88 13.11 1.55
CA GLY A 219 -16.04 12.82 2.71
C GLY A 219 -16.21 11.39 3.22
N TYR A 220 -17.45 10.90 3.23
CA TYR A 220 -17.75 9.51 3.56
C TYR A 220 -17.15 8.54 2.54
N ILE A 221 -17.31 8.83 1.25
CA ILE A 221 -16.77 8.00 0.16
C ILE A 221 -15.24 7.94 0.25
N ALA A 222 -14.57 9.07 0.53
CA ALA A 222 -13.11 9.09 0.72
C ALA A 222 -12.66 8.21 1.89
N GLY A 223 -13.38 8.29 3.02
CA GLY A 223 -13.11 7.44 4.20
C GLY A 223 -13.31 5.96 3.92
N GLN A 224 -14.41 5.58 3.25
CA GLN A 224 -14.67 4.20 2.87
C GLN A 224 -13.65 3.67 1.86
N ALA A 225 -13.25 4.48 0.87
CA ALA A 225 -12.20 4.12 -0.08
C ALA A 225 -10.86 3.85 0.63
N GLY A 226 -10.48 4.70 1.61
CA GLY A 226 -9.30 4.48 2.43
C GLY A 226 -9.37 3.19 3.26
N TRP A 227 -10.54 2.89 3.84
CA TRP A 227 -10.76 1.64 4.57
C TRP A 227 -10.65 0.40 3.66
N ILE A 228 -11.24 0.44 2.46
CA ILE A 228 -11.10 -0.63 1.47
C ILE A 228 -9.62 -0.88 1.14
N VAL A 229 -8.85 0.17 0.90
CA VAL A 229 -7.39 0.04 0.65
C VAL A 229 -6.68 -0.59 1.85
N ALA A 230 -7.08 -0.23 3.08
CA ALA A 230 -6.47 -0.76 4.28
C ALA A 230 -6.73 -2.27 4.43
N GLU A 231 -7.97 -2.72 4.25
CA GLU A 231 -8.39 -4.10 4.51
C GLU A 231 -8.12 -5.03 3.32
N VAL A 232 -8.51 -4.65 2.10
CA VAL A 232 -8.29 -5.49 0.90
C VAL A 232 -6.81 -5.62 0.56
N GLY A 233 -6.02 -4.57 0.80
CA GLY A 233 -4.58 -4.61 0.61
C GLY A 233 -3.80 -5.29 1.76
N ARG A 234 -4.47 -5.72 2.81
CA ARG A 234 -3.83 -6.36 3.97
C ARG A 234 -3.53 -7.82 3.68
N GLN A 235 -2.26 -8.18 3.78
CA GLN A 235 -1.74 -9.54 3.58
C GLN A 235 -0.91 -9.94 4.80
#